data_1afa147045421997768c6554da0ceb7d
#
_entry.id   1afa147045421997768c6554da0ceb7d
#
_cell.length_a   1.000
_cell.length_b   1.000
_cell.length_c   1.000
_cell.angle_alpha   90.00
_cell.angle_beta   90.00
_cell.angle_gamma   90.00
#
_symmetry.space_group_name_H-M   'P 1'
#
loop_
_entity.id
_entity.type
_entity.pdbx_description
1 polymer ?
#
loop_
_entity_poly.entity_id
_entity_poly.type
_entity_poly.pdbx_seq_one_letter_code
_entity_poly.pdbx_strand_id
1 'polypeptide(L)'
;DLLEGNDGPLVLEVNSSPGLEGIEKASGVNVAGAIIDNVLSECDFNEVNVDQLLKTIPGQGVLSVHLRNHPHLIGSPISEIFKGEMPVFALSRAGDLIWNPEPDLQLRFRDSLICYGDLAQLRSSIKRTQLDLPSVSNAEISENEV
;
A
#
# COMPACT_ATOMS: atom_id res chain seq x y z
N ASP A 1 -34.51 10.01 -1.37
CA ASP A 1 -35.22 10.49 -2.57
C ASP A 1 -34.21 11.16 -3.50
N LEU A 2 -34.37 10.90 -4.80
CA LEU A 2 -33.54 11.45 -5.87
C LEU A 2 -34.44 12.25 -6.83
N LEU A 3 -33.91 13.35 -7.33
CA LEU A 3 -34.49 14.13 -8.41
C LEU A 3 -33.53 14.08 -9.62
N GLU A 4 -34.07 13.91 -10.81
CA GLU A 4 -33.27 14.01 -12.03
C GLU A 4 -32.95 15.47 -12.32
N GLY A 5 -31.65 15.80 -12.39
CA GLY A 5 -31.13 17.12 -12.72
C GLY A 5 -30.41 17.13 -14.05
N ASN A 6 -30.13 18.33 -14.58
CA ASN A 6 -29.42 18.47 -15.87
C ASN A 6 -28.01 17.89 -15.88
N ASP A 7 -27.34 17.86 -14.72
CA ASP A 7 -25.98 17.38 -14.54
C ASP A 7 -25.89 16.01 -13.82
N GLY A 8 -27.02 15.30 -13.71
CA GLY A 8 -27.15 14.01 -13.04
C GLY A 8 -28.13 14.02 -11.87
N PRO A 9 -28.25 12.90 -11.13
CA PRO A 9 -29.22 12.77 -10.06
C PRO A 9 -28.85 13.65 -8.85
N LEU A 10 -29.82 14.36 -8.32
CA LEU A 10 -29.70 15.17 -7.10
C LEU A 10 -30.31 14.43 -5.92
N VAL A 11 -29.57 14.31 -4.83
CA VAL A 11 -30.09 13.72 -3.59
C VAL A 11 -30.93 14.77 -2.86
N LEU A 12 -32.18 14.47 -2.62
CA LEU A 12 -33.08 15.31 -1.85
C LEU A 12 -33.05 14.96 -0.36
N GLU A 13 -33.24 13.68 -0.05
CA GLU A 13 -33.17 13.18 1.32
C GLU A 13 -32.69 11.74 1.37
N VAL A 14 -32.16 11.35 2.52
CA VAL A 14 -31.78 9.97 2.84
C VAL A 14 -32.68 9.44 3.94
N ASN A 15 -33.35 8.32 3.68
CA ASN A 15 -34.28 7.71 4.61
C ASN A 15 -33.77 6.33 5.05
N SER A 16 -33.66 6.13 6.36
CA SER A 16 -33.16 4.87 6.95
C SER A 16 -34.17 3.72 6.87
N SER A 17 -35.45 4.01 6.60
CA SER A 17 -36.53 3.02 6.49
C SER A 17 -37.45 3.38 5.34
N PRO A 18 -36.98 3.35 4.09
CA PRO A 18 -37.77 3.75 2.95
C PRO A 18 -38.91 2.77 2.70
N GLY A 19 -40.09 3.29 2.43
CA GLY A 19 -41.23 2.51 1.92
C GLY A 19 -41.01 2.20 0.43
N LEU A 20 -40.73 0.94 0.06
CA LEU A 20 -40.41 0.56 -1.30
C LEU A 20 -41.65 0.30 -2.16
N GLU A 21 -42.81 0.03 -1.56
CA GLU A 21 -44.04 -0.36 -2.27
C GLU A 21 -44.44 0.60 -3.40
N GLY A 22 -44.30 1.90 -3.15
CA GLY A 22 -44.67 2.93 -4.13
C GLY A 22 -43.79 2.91 -5.37
N ILE A 23 -42.48 2.82 -5.18
CA ILE A 23 -41.51 2.81 -6.28
C ILE A 23 -41.53 1.48 -7.04
N GLU A 24 -41.67 0.34 -6.35
CA GLU A 24 -41.78 -0.99 -6.97
C GLU A 24 -43.03 -1.10 -7.86
N LYS A 25 -44.18 -0.55 -7.37
CA LYS A 25 -45.41 -0.55 -8.11
C LYS A 25 -45.39 0.38 -9.34
N ALA A 26 -44.69 1.51 -9.22
CA ALA A 26 -44.54 2.48 -10.30
C ALA A 26 -43.54 2.05 -11.37
N SER A 27 -42.42 1.48 -10.96
CA SER A 27 -41.33 1.10 -11.86
C SER A 27 -41.44 -0.34 -12.41
N GLY A 28 -42.16 -1.23 -11.72
CA GLY A 28 -42.19 -2.67 -12.00
C GLY A 28 -40.88 -3.38 -11.64
N VAL A 29 -39.96 -2.72 -10.92
CA VAL A 29 -38.67 -3.27 -10.52
C VAL A 29 -38.74 -3.75 -9.07
N ASN A 30 -38.22 -4.96 -8.79
CA ASN A 30 -38.06 -5.47 -7.44
C ASN A 30 -36.88 -4.74 -6.75
N VAL A 31 -37.15 -3.59 -6.18
CA VAL A 31 -36.12 -2.74 -5.53
C VAL A 31 -35.59 -3.41 -4.26
N ALA A 32 -36.46 -4.06 -3.49
CA ALA A 32 -36.05 -4.79 -2.28
C ALA A 32 -35.07 -5.93 -2.63
N GLY A 33 -35.36 -6.69 -3.69
CA GLY A 33 -34.46 -7.73 -4.19
C GLY A 33 -33.11 -7.17 -4.63
N ALA A 34 -33.09 -6.08 -5.40
CA ALA A 34 -31.86 -5.45 -5.85
C ALA A 34 -31.00 -4.92 -4.68
N ILE A 35 -31.60 -4.39 -3.63
CA ILE A 35 -30.89 -3.97 -2.41
C ILE A 35 -30.27 -5.20 -1.72
N ILE A 36 -31.02 -6.30 -1.57
CA ILE A 36 -30.51 -7.52 -0.93
C ILE A 36 -29.39 -8.13 -1.76
N ASP A 37 -29.53 -8.21 -3.07
CA ASP A 37 -28.49 -8.74 -3.96
C ASP A 37 -27.20 -7.92 -3.87
N ASN A 38 -27.32 -6.58 -3.82
CA ASN A 38 -26.18 -5.70 -3.63
C ASN A 38 -25.50 -5.92 -2.27
N VAL A 39 -26.28 -6.01 -1.18
CA VAL A 39 -25.73 -6.29 0.17
C VAL A 39 -25.03 -7.63 0.20
N LEU A 40 -25.59 -8.67 -0.40
CA LEU A 40 -24.96 -9.99 -0.47
C LEU A 40 -23.64 -9.95 -1.26
N SER A 41 -23.62 -9.25 -2.40
CA SER A 41 -22.39 -9.10 -3.19
C SER A 41 -21.28 -8.36 -2.42
N GLU A 42 -21.64 -7.34 -1.66
CA GLU A 42 -20.70 -6.63 -0.78
C GLU A 42 -20.20 -7.48 0.39
N CYS A 43 -21.06 -8.39 0.91
CA CYS A 43 -20.67 -9.31 1.99
C CYS A 43 -19.67 -10.38 1.54
N ASP A 44 -19.76 -10.81 0.27
CA ASP A 44 -18.85 -11.81 -0.30
C ASP A 44 -17.45 -11.24 -0.58
N PHE A 45 -17.35 -9.92 -0.80
CA PHE A 45 -16.10 -9.21 -1.07
C PHE A 45 -15.97 -8.00 -0.15
N ASN A 46 -15.68 -8.25 1.13
CA ASN A 46 -15.36 -7.15 2.05
C ASN A 46 -14.07 -6.46 1.60
N GLU A 47 -14.19 -5.30 0.97
CA GLU A 47 -13.06 -4.38 0.84
C GLU A 47 -12.62 -3.96 2.25
N VAL A 48 -11.49 -4.50 2.66
CA VAL A 48 -10.90 -4.09 3.93
C VAL A 48 -10.33 -2.69 3.73
N ASN A 49 -10.88 -1.72 4.45
CA ASN A 49 -10.25 -0.40 4.53
C ASN A 49 -8.94 -0.54 5.32
N VAL A 50 -7.85 -0.74 4.59
CA VAL A 50 -6.52 -0.97 5.16
C VAL A 50 -6.11 0.16 6.08
N ASP A 51 -6.45 1.42 5.77
CA ASP A 51 -6.15 2.57 6.62
C ASP A 51 -6.85 2.51 7.98
N GLN A 52 -8.09 2.06 8.02
CA GLN A 52 -8.82 1.86 9.27
C GLN A 52 -8.28 0.67 10.05
N LEU A 53 -8.01 -0.44 9.35
CA LEU A 53 -7.46 -1.65 9.98
C LEU A 53 -6.10 -1.36 10.62
N LEU A 54 -5.20 -0.67 9.91
CA LEU A 54 -3.87 -0.33 10.41
C LEU A 54 -3.90 0.57 11.65
N LYS A 55 -4.91 1.44 11.76
CA LYS A 55 -5.10 2.29 12.96
C LYS A 55 -5.53 1.48 14.20
N THR A 56 -6.08 0.28 14.03
CA THR A 56 -6.50 -0.58 15.15
C THR A 56 -5.37 -1.44 15.72
N ILE A 57 -4.25 -1.58 14.99
CA ILE A 57 -3.11 -2.39 15.41
C ILE A 57 -1.93 -1.46 15.73
N PRO A 58 -1.66 -1.15 17.00
CA PRO A 58 -0.57 -0.25 17.38
C PRO A 58 0.79 -0.71 16.85
N GLY A 59 1.56 0.21 16.29
CA GLY A 59 2.90 -0.07 15.77
C GLY A 59 2.97 -0.69 14.38
N GLN A 60 1.88 -1.26 13.87
CA GLN A 60 1.82 -1.79 12.51
C GLN A 60 1.49 -0.69 11.49
N GLY A 61 2.03 -0.82 10.29
CA GLY A 61 1.76 0.16 9.25
C GLY A 61 2.41 -0.15 7.92
N VAL A 62 2.13 0.72 6.95
CA VAL A 62 2.77 0.71 5.63
C VAL A 62 3.90 1.74 5.63
N LEU A 63 5.07 1.32 5.18
CA LEU A 63 6.25 2.18 5.03
C LEU A 63 6.68 2.20 3.57
N SER A 64 6.83 3.39 3.01
CA SER A 64 7.46 3.57 1.71
C SER A 64 8.93 3.95 1.88
N VAL A 65 9.83 3.15 1.27
CA VAL A 65 11.29 3.32 1.36
C VAL A 65 11.82 3.71 -0.02
N HIS A 66 12.21 4.95 -0.17
CA HIS A 66 12.79 5.45 -1.41
C HIS A 66 14.30 5.22 -1.44
N LEU A 67 14.80 4.39 -2.36
CA LEU A 67 16.21 3.97 -2.42
C LEU A 67 17.18 5.13 -2.67
N ARG A 68 16.72 6.23 -3.26
CA ARG A 68 17.52 7.47 -3.39
C ARG A 68 18.01 8.02 -2.04
N ASN A 69 17.26 7.76 -0.96
CA ASN A 69 17.59 8.20 0.39
C ASN A 69 18.41 7.15 1.16
N HIS A 70 18.63 5.97 0.56
CA HIS A 70 19.30 4.82 1.13
C HIS A 70 20.30 4.21 0.13
N PRO A 71 21.35 4.97 -0.28
CA PRO A 71 22.28 4.51 -1.32
C PRO A 71 23.02 3.23 -0.96
N HIS A 72 23.20 2.94 0.33
CA HIS A 72 23.81 1.72 0.85
C HIS A 72 23.02 0.44 0.54
N LEU A 73 21.74 0.54 0.21
CA LEU A 73 20.89 -0.59 -0.17
C LEU A 73 20.92 -0.89 -1.67
N ILE A 74 21.52 -0.01 -2.48
CA ILE A 74 21.54 -0.17 -3.93
C ILE A 74 22.45 -1.33 -4.29
N GLY A 75 21.95 -2.25 -5.12
CA GLY A 75 22.65 -3.46 -5.52
C GLY A 75 22.45 -4.66 -4.59
N SER A 76 21.94 -4.45 -3.36
CA SER A 76 21.57 -5.55 -2.47
C SER A 76 20.26 -6.20 -2.89
N PRO A 77 20.08 -7.51 -2.69
CA PRO A 77 18.78 -8.16 -2.83
C PRO A 77 17.86 -7.79 -1.66
N ILE A 78 16.55 -7.86 -1.89
CA ILE A 78 15.55 -7.51 -0.88
C ILE A 78 15.71 -8.38 0.38
N SER A 79 15.99 -9.67 0.21
CA SER A 79 16.15 -10.66 1.29
C SER A 79 17.26 -10.33 2.28
N GLU A 80 18.30 -9.65 1.82
CA GLU A 80 19.44 -9.26 2.68
C GLU A 80 19.07 -8.14 3.65
N ILE A 81 18.18 -7.22 3.24
CA ILE A 81 17.74 -6.08 4.05
C ILE A 81 16.89 -6.55 5.24
N PHE A 82 15.98 -7.47 5.00
CA PHE A 82 15.00 -7.91 5.98
C PHE A 82 15.30 -9.28 6.61
N LYS A 83 16.51 -9.84 6.38
CA LYS A 83 17.03 -11.09 6.99
C LYS A 83 16.05 -12.27 6.90
N GLY A 84 15.45 -12.48 5.73
CA GLY A 84 14.52 -13.58 5.45
C GLY A 84 13.05 -13.30 5.75
N GLU A 85 12.73 -12.21 6.44
CA GLU A 85 11.37 -11.69 6.48
C GLU A 85 11.09 -10.94 5.18
N MET A 86 9.90 -11.11 4.62
CA MET A 86 9.51 -10.45 3.37
C MET A 86 8.35 -9.46 3.61
N PRO A 87 8.63 -8.34 4.28
CA PRO A 87 7.60 -7.33 4.52
C PRO A 87 7.27 -6.49 3.28
N VAL A 88 7.97 -6.73 2.15
CA VAL A 88 7.80 -5.98 0.90
C VAL A 88 6.71 -6.60 0.07
N PHE A 89 5.61 -5.91 -0.07
CA PHE A 89 4.50 -6.38 -0.92
C PHE A 89 4.50 -5.75 -2.31
N ALA A 90 5.20 -4.65 -2.51
CA ALA A 90 5.38 -4.06 -3.83
C ALA A 90 6.69 -3.28 -3.95
N LEU A 91 7.21 -3.21 -5.17
CA LEU A 91 8.34 -2.39 -5.57
C LEU A 91 7.94 -1.54 -6.77
N SER A 92 8.11 -0.23 -6.66
CA SER A 92 7.94 0.68 -7.79
C SER A 92 9.29 0.94 -8.45
N ARG A 93 9.38 0.67 -9.76
CA ARG A 93 10.57 0.87 -10.61
C ARG A 93 10.18 1.55 -11.91
N ALA A 94 10.73 2.71 -12.16
CA ALA A 94 10.51 3.49 -13.39
C ALA A 94 9.02 3.77 -13.74
N GLY A 95 8.15 3.80 -12.73
CA GLY A 95 6.70 4.00 -12.88
C GLY A 95 5.88 2.72 -12.89
N ASP A 96 6.51 1.57 -13.09
CA ASP A 96 5.86 0.26 -13.00
C ASP A 96 5.80 -0.22 -11.55
N LEU A 97 4.76 -0.97 -11.22
CA LEU A 97 4.58 -1.56 -9.91
C LEU A 97 4.75 -3.09 -10.01
N ILE A 98 5.77 -3.60 -9.34
CA ILE A 98 6.06 -5.03 -9.24
C ILE A 98 5.49 -5.52 -7.92
N TRP A 99 4.42 -6.32 -7.99
CA TRP A 99 3.79 -6.92 -6.82
C TRP A 99 4.55 -8.17 -6.38
N ASN A 100 4.65 -8.38 -5.06
CA ASN A 100 5.34 -9.53 -4.47
C ASN A 100 6.70 -9.78 -5.13
N PRO A 101 7.62 -8.79 -5.09
CA PRO A 101 8.91 -8.92 -5.76
C PRO A 101 9.70 -10.10 -5.21
N GLU A 102 10.44 -10.77 -6.10
CA GLU A 102 11.28 -11.89 -5.71
C GLU A 102 12.32 -11.46 -4.67
N PRO A 103 12.63 -12.32 -3.67
CA PRO A 103 13.58 -12.00 -2.60
C PRO A 103 14.97 -11.61 -3.11
N ASP A 104 15.43 -12.22 -4.19
CA ASP A 104 16.76 -11.99 -4.80
C ASP A 104 16.79 -10.78 -5.74
N LEU A 105 15.65 -10.08 -5.90
CA LEU A 105 15.58 -8.90 -6.77
C LEU A 105 16.52 -7.82 -6.26
N GLN A 106 17.51 -7.45 -7.08
CA GLN A 106 18.47 -6.39 -6.76
C GLN A 106 17.84 -5.01 -6.86
N LEU A 107 18.08 -4.21 -5.84
CA LEU A 107 17.56 -2.87 -5.72
C LEU A 107 18.35 -1.86 -6.55
N ARG A 108 17.64 -0.87 -7.12
CA ARG A 108 18.22 0.18 -7.95
C ARG A 108 17.94 1.57 -7.38
N PHE A 109 18.74 2.54 -7.77
CA PHE A 109 18.73 3.92 -7.23
C PHE A 109 17.34 4.60 -7.16
N ARG A 110 16.48 4.38 -8.14
CA ARG A 110 15.15 5.00 -8.20
C ARG A 110 14.00 4.11 -7.76
N ASP A 111 14.30 2.94 -7.22
CA ASP A 111 13.28 2.06 -6.70
C ASP A 111 12.64 2.64 -5.43
N SER A 112 11.39 2.29 -5.21
CA SER A 112 10.68 2.53 -3.96
C SER A 112 10.04 1.22 -3.50
N LEU A 113 10.40 0.77 -2.31
CA LEU A 113 9.79 -0.39 -1.67
C LEU A 113 8.54 0.06 -0.91
N ILE A 114 7.49 -0.74 -0.99
CA ILE A 114 6.30 -0.60 -0.18
C ILE A 114 6.24 -1.79 0.76
N CYS A 115 6.44 -1.53 2.04
CA CYS A 115 6.56 -2.54 3.08
C CYS A 115 5.39 -2.45 4.05
N TYR A 116 4.96 -3.60 4.58
CA TYR A 116 3.97 -3.67 5.65
C TYR A 116 4.56 -4.45 6.83
N GLY A 117 4.30 -3.99 8.04
CA GLY A 117 4.72 -4.67 9.26
C GLY A 117 4.90 -3.72 10.44
N ASP A 118 5.61 -4.17 11.46
CA ASP A 118 5.99 -3.33 12.59
C ASP A 118 6.93 -2.21 12.14
N LEU A 119 6.48 -0.97 12.29
CA LEU A 119 7.19 0.21 11.80
C LEU A 119 8.55 0.43 12.48
N ALA A 120 8.71 0.02 13.74
CA ALA A 120 9.97 0.13 14.45
C ALA A 120 10.98 -0.91 13.91
N GLN A 121 10.52 -2.15 13.69
CA GLN A 121 11.35 -3.20 13.11
C GLN A 121 11.76 -2.86 11.67
N LEU A 122 10.82 -2.43 10.82
CA LEU A 122 11.09 -2.02 9.44
C LEU A 122 12.17 -0.93 9.39
N ARG A 123 12.01 0.13 10.19
CA ARG A 123 13.00 1.23 10.26
C ARG A 123 14.36 0.76 10.78
N SER A 124 14.37 -0.17 11.74
CA SER A 124 15.62 -0.69 12.30
C SER A 124 16.38 -1.56 11.29
N SER A 125 15.70 -2.38 10.50
CA SER A 125 16.30 -3.19 9.45
C SER A 125 16.98 -2.35 8.38
N ILE A 126 16.30 -1.29 7.91
CA ILE A 126 16.85 -0.35 6.92
C ILE A 126 18.10 0.38 7.45
N LYS A 127 18.13 0.75 8.74
CA LYS A 127 19.26 1.43 9.37
C LYS A 127 20.44 0.49 9.65
N ARG A 128 20.19 -0.77 10.03
CA ARG A 128 21.25 -1.75 10.33
C ARG A 128 22.11 -2.05 9.12
N THR A 129 21.52 -2.19 7.96
CA THR A 129 22.26 -2.41 6.70
C THR A 129 23.25 -1.28 6.42
N GLN A 130 23.03 -0.08 6.95
CA GLN A 130 23.98 1.04 6.87
C GLN A 130 25.20 0.88 7.80
N LEU A 131 25.03 0.20 8.94
CA LEU A 131 26.09 0.03 9.94
C LEU A 131 27.01 -1.18 9.64
N ASP A 132 26.51 -2.17 8.89
CA ASP A 132 27.21 -3.39 8.54
C ASP A 132 28.14 -3.23 7.32
N LEU A 133 28.17 -2.08 6.65
CA LEU A 133 29.14 -1.80 5.60
C LEU A 133 30.51 -1.48 6.24
N PRO A 134 31.58 -2.17 5.82
CA PRO A 134 32.93 -1.81 6.27
C PRO A 134 33.20 -0.36 5.87
N SER A 135 33.58 0.45 6.84
CA SER A 135 34.08 1.80 6.58
C SER A 135 35.25 1.67 5.61
N VAL A 136 35.11 2.15 4.40
CA VAL A 136 36.25 2.31 3.48
C VAL A 136 37.15 3.32 4.15
N SER A 137 38.17 2.81 4.84
CA SER A 137 39.25 3.64 5.38
C SER A 137 39.88 4.33 4.20
N ASN A 138 39.92 5.64 4.24
CA ASN A 138 40.81 6.47 3.44
C ASN A 138 42.25 6.06 3.78
N ALA A 139 42.77 5.06 3.07
CA ALA A 139 44.16 4.66 3.10
C ALA A 139 44.81 5.17 1.82
N GLU A 140 45.61 6.22 2.03
CA GLU A 140 46.83 6.53 1.29
C GLU A 140 46.71 7.02 -0.15
N ILE A 141 46.45 8.32 -0.24
CA ILE A 141 47.14 9.10 -1.27
C ILE A 141 48.59 9.28 -0.74
N SER A 142 49.49 8.38 -1.04
CA SER A 142 50.88 8.65 -0.89
C SER A 142 51.34 9.51 -2.06
N GLU A 143 51.60 10.77 -1.76
CA GLU A 143 52.49 11.60 -2.55
C GLU A 143 53.80 10.89 -2.77
N ASN A 144 54.20 10.70 -4.01
CA ASN A 144 55.56 10.55 -4.41
C ASN A 144 55.82 11.52 -5.55
N GLU A 145 56.41 12.64 -5.17
CA GLU A 145 57.31 13.42 -6.01
C GLU A 145 58.54 12.56 -6.35
N VAL A 146 58.93 12.56 -7.54
CA VAL A 146 60.23 13.01 -8.11
C VAL A 146 60.09 13.00 -9.61
#